data_0b94243b89dc78d8af05ca4061637cc8
#
_entry.id   0b94243b89dc78d8af05ca4061637cc8
#
_cell.length_a   1.000
_cell.length_b   1.000
_cell.length_c   1.000
_cell.angle_alpha   90.00
_cell.angle_beta   90.00
_cell.angle_gamma   90.00
#
_symmetry.space_group_name_H-M   'P 1'
#
loop_
_entity.id
_entity.type
_entity.pdbx_description
1 polymer ?
#
loop_
_entity_poly.entity_id
_entity_poly.type
_entity_poly.pdbx_seq_one_letter_code
_entity_poly.pdbx_strand_id
1 'polypeptide(L)'
;SVIAKGNCDRIGIDGHISHKTFDGRTLNEDCDFPTHTEAFMKLVDVLTKGDASVIKSMDEISAVGHRIVQGAEIFDKPVLVTDEVIQQIDDLKELAPVHNHAHALALWACKKVMPANVPQVVVFDTAFHQTMPEKAYMFGLPYEDYENYSVRKYGFHGTSHRFVSNALAQALGKDIKDLKIVSCHLGNGSSITAVQGGKSIDTSMGFTPLDGLLMGTRTGCV
;
A
#
# COMPACT_ATOMS: atom_id res chain seq x y z
N SER A 1 -3.79 18.11 -7.23
CA SER A 1 -3.22 17.59 -8.49
C SER A 1 -1.84 16.99 -8.21
N VAL A 2 -1.44 15.98 -8.98
CA VAL A 2 -0.09 15.41 -8.91
C VAL A 2 0.89 16.41 -9.53
N ILE A 3 1.91 16.84 -8.78
CA ILE A 3 2.94 17.77 -9.27
C ILE A 3 4.15 17.04 -9.86
N ALA A 4 4.44 15.84 -9.36
CA ALA A 4 5.47 14.95 -9.89
C ALA A 4 5.17 13.50 -9.51
N LYS A 5 5.76 12.57 -10.25
CA LYS A 5 5.77 11.12 -9.94
C LYS A 5 7.10 10.52 -10.35
N GLY A 6 7.49 9.45 -9.69
CA GLY A 6 8.75 8.77 -9.98
C GLY A 6 8.81 7.41 -9.30
N ASN A 7 9.92 6.74 -9.51
CA ASN A 7 10.23 5.46 -8.93
C ASN A 7 11.73 5.37 -8.60
N CYS A 8 12.05 4.81 -7.44
CA CYS A 8 13.38 4.32 -7.11
C CYS A 8 13.27 2.80 -7.07
N ASP A 9 13.95 2.11 -7.95
CA ASP A 9 13.90 0.66 -8.04
C ASP A 9 15.30 0.04 -7.96
N ARG A 10 15.33 -1.30 -7.87
CA ARG A 10 16.53 -2.13 -7.80
C ARG A 10 17.47 -1.75 -6.64
N ILE A 11 16.92 -1.27 -5.52
CA ILE A 11 17.66 -0.89 -4.32
C ILE A 11 18.45 -2.10 -3.81
N GLY A 12 19.73 -1.91 -3.51
CA GLY A 12 20.64 -2.95 -3.07
C GLY A 12 21.25 -3.80 -4.20
N ILE A 13 20.99 -3.47 -5.46
CA ILE A 13 21.50 -4.20 -6.65
C ILE A 13 22.23 -3.23 -7.58
N ASP A 14 21.50 -2.57 -8.46
CA ASP A 14 21.98 -1.60 -9.45
C ASP A 14 20.88 -0.54 -9.61
N GLY A 15 20.75 0.30 -8.60
CA GLY A 15 19.64 1.22 -8.43
C GLY A 15 19.38 2.13 -9.62
N HIS A 16 18.10 2.47 -9.81
CA HIS A 16 17.65 3.40 -10.83
C HIS A 16 16.62 4.35 -10.27
N ILE A 17 16.68 5.63 -10.61
CA ILE A 17 15.63 6.61 -10.34
C ILE A 17 15.02 7.12 -11.63
N SER A 18 13.69 7.09 -11.70
CA SER A 18 12.92 7.79 -12.71
C SER A 18 12.05 8.85 -12.04
N HIS A 19 11.98 10.03 -12.63
CA HIS A 19 11.18 11.14 -12.13
C HIS A 19 10.59 11.91 -13.31
N LYS A 20 9.32 12.30 -13.18
CA LYS A 20 8.61 13.11 -14.17
C LYS A 20 7.72 14.14 -13.45
N THR A 21 7.90 15.39 -13.80
CA THR A 21 7.06 16.49 -13.32
C THR A 21 5.77 16.63 -14.13
N PHE A 22 4.78 17.32 -13.58
CA PHE A 22 3.51 17.56 -14.29
C PHE A 22 3.71 18.37 -15.59
N ASP A 23 4.66 19.29 -15.63
CA ASP A 23 5.01 20.11 -16.82
C ASP A 23 5.89 19.37 -17.83
N GLY A 24 6.19 18.10 -17.58
CA GLY A 24 6.85 17.20 -18.54
C GLY A 24 8.37 17.10 -18.44
N ARG A 25 9.03 17.80 -17.51
CA ARG A 25 10.46 17.62 -17.25
C ARG A 25 10.69 16.22 -16.68
N THR A 26 11.77 15.58 -17.05
CA THR A 26 12.08 14.19 -16.67
C THR A 26 13.53 14.06 -16.21
N LEU A 27 13.76 13.14 -15.29
CA LEU A 27 15.08 12.63 -14.92
C LEU A 27 15.02 11.10 -14.94
N ASN A 28 16.02 10.47 -15.56
CA ASN A 28 16.23 9.03 -15.50
C ASN A 28 17.74 8.82 -15.31
N GLU A 29 18.12 8.16 -14.25
CA GLU A 29 19.52 8.04 -13.85
C GLU A 29 19.75 6.72 -13.10
N ASP A 30 20.84 6.03 -13.46
CA ASP A 30 21.34 4.91 -12.67
C ASP A 30 22.06 5.46 -11.46
N CYS A 31 21.72 4.96 -10.29
CA CYS A 31 22.23 5.43 -9.00
C CYS A 31 22.60 4.24 -8.12
N ASP A 32 23.69 4.36 -7.38
CA ASP A 32 24.00 3.39 -6.35
C ASP A 32 23.09 3.66 -5.12
N PHE A 33 22.18 2.72 -4.88
CA PHE A 33 21.30 2.70 -3.70
C PHE A 33 21.60 1.48 -2.83
N PRO A 34 22.65 1.51 -1.99
CA PRO A 34 22.95 0.40 -1.09
C PRO A 34 21.77 0.05 -0.17
N THR A 35 21.04 1.06 0.27
CA THR A 35 19.85 0.89 1.12
C THR A 35 18.71 1.84 0.72
N HIS A 36 17.55 1.66 1.33
CA HIS A 36 16.41 2.57 1.17
C HIS A 36 16.72 4.00 1.62
N THR A 37 17.68 4.20 2.54
CA THR A 37 18.07 5.54 3.00
C THR A 37 18.67 6.37 1.86
N GLU A 38 19.61 5.80 1.09
CA GLU A 38 20.23 6.48 -0.06
C GLU A 38 19.20 6.77 -1.15
N ALA A 39 18.27 5.83 -1.40
CA ALA A 39 17.16 6.04 -2.33
C ALA A 39 16.27 7.22 -1.89
N PHE A 40 15.91 7.33 -0.60
CA PHE A 40 15.16 8.46 -0.08
C PHE A 40 15.95 9.77 -0.13
N MET A 41 17.24 9.76 0.16
CA MET A 41 18.09 10.95 0.03
C MET A 41 18.13 11.45 -1.43
N LYS A 42 18.28 10.54 -2.39
CA LYS A 42 18.23 10.89 -3.82
C LYS A 42 16.86 11.42 -4.23
N LEU A 43 15.76 10.82 -3.70
CA LEU A 43 14.41 11.32 -3.92
C LEU A 43 14.26 12.78 -3.45
N VAL A 44 14.76 13.10 -2.24
CA VAL A 44 14.75 14.47 -1.71
C VAL A 44 15.54 15.41 -2.61
N ASP A 45 16.72 15.00 -3.05
CA ASP A 45 17.54 15.80 -3.97
C ASP A 45 16.80 16.11 -5.29
N VAL A 46 16.21 15.10 -5.91
CA VAL A 46 15.46 15.27 -7.18
C VAL A 46 14.24 16.16 -7.00
N LEU A 47 13.55 16.08 -5.86
CA LEU A 47 12.40 16.93 -5.58
C LEU A 47 12.78 18.39 -5.34
N THR A 48 13.97 18.66 -4.78
CA THR A 48 14.38 19.98 -4.28
C THR A 48 15.46 20.66 -5.12
N LYS A 49 16.20 19.90 -5.94
CA LYS A 49 17.37 20.40 -6.68
C LYS A 49 17.31 20.04 -8.15
N GLY A 50 18.01 20.84 -8.98
CA GLY A 50 18.13 20.61 -10.42
C GLY A 50 16.91 21.02 -11.24
N ASP A 51 16.96 20.78 -12.54
CA ASP A 51 15.96 21.26 -13.51
C ASP A 51 14.59 20.57 -13.35
N ALA A 52 14.53 19.39 -12.76
CA ALA A 52 13.31 18.64 -12.53
C ALA A 52 12.73 18.84 -11.11
N SER A 53 13.28 19.76 -10.30
CA SER A 53 12.77 20.05 -8.98
C SER A 53 11.34 20.63 -9.01
N VAL A 54 10.53 20.32 -7.99
CA VAL A 54 9.12 20.72 -7.89
C VAL A 54 8.79 21.44 -6.58
N ILE A 55 9.68 21.39 -5.61
CA ILE A 55 9.60 22.09 -4.32
C ILE A 55 10.96 22.72 -4.00
N LYS A 56 10.99 23.72 -3.14
CA LYS A 56 12.22 24.41 -2.74
C LYS A 56 12.88 23.75 -1.53
N SER A 57 12.08 23.17 -0.65
CA SER A 57 12.55 22.49 0.55
C SER A 57 11.54 21.43 0.99
N MET A 58 11.97 20.47 1.81
CA MET A 58 11.10 19.46 2.40
C MET A 58 10.10 20.03 3.42
N ASP A 59 10.27 21.26 3.85
CA ASP A 59 9.30 21.96 4.72
C ASP A 59 7.98 22.29 4.00
N GLU A 60 7.97 22.24 2.68
CA GLU A 60 6.73 22.37 1.89
C GLU A 60 5.87 21.10 1.93
N ILE A 61 6.41 19.98 2.41
CA ILE A 61 5.67 18.70 2.55
C ILE A 61 4.86 18.75 3.85
N SER A 62 3.55 18.71 3.72
CA SER A 62 2.64 18.75 4.87
C SER A 62 2.43 17.38 5.54
N ALA A 63 2.57 16.30 4.82
CA ALA A 63 2.43 14.94 5.33
C ALA A 63 2.99 13.91 4.34
N VAL A 64 3.30 12.70 4.83
CA VAL A 64 3.69 11.54 4.00
C VAL A 64 2.69 10.41 4.22
N GLY A 65 2.20 9.83 3.13
CA GLY A 65 1.37 8.62 3.14
C GLY A 65 2.16 7.41 2.63
N HIS A 66 2.12 6.32 3.38
CA HIS A 66 2.76 5.05 3.02
C HIS A 66 1.72 3.97 2.81
N ARG A 67 1.87 3.18 1.74
CA ARG A 67 1.09 1.97 1.52
C ARG A 67 1.84 0.77 2.09
N ILE A 68 1.14 -0.03 2.91
CA ILE A 68 1.62 -1.28 3.48
C ILE A 68 0.71 -2.41 2.98
N VAL A 69 1.32 -3.52 2.57
CA VAL A 69 0.57 -4.64 1.99
C VAL A 69 -0.20 -5.42 3.07
N GLN A 70 0.45 -5.79 4.17
CA GLN A 70 -0.17 -6.65 5.20
C GLN A 70 -0.26 -5.93 6.54
N GLY A 71 -1.49 -5.81 7.05
CA GLY A 71 -1.79 -5.23 8.36
C GLY A 71 -2.37 -6.23 9.35
N ALA A 72 -2.56 -7.49 8.93
CA ALA A 72 -3.21 -8.55 9.69
C ALA A 72 -4.56 -8.09 10.28
N GLU A 73 -4.90 -8.56 11.46
CA GLU A 73 -6.08 -8.11 12.22
C GLU A 73 -5.76 -6.93 13.16
N ILE A 74 -4.48 -6.49 13.16
CA ILE A 74 -3.99 -5.41 14.02
C ILE A 74 -4.41 -4.04 13.49
N PHE A 75 -4.38 -3.88 12.16
CA PHE A 75 -4.60 -2.59 11.52
C PHE A 75 -5.87 -2.58 10.65
N ASP A 76 -6.93 -1.99 11.18
CA ASP A 76 -8.24 -1.84 10.51
C ASP A 76 -8.46 -0.46 9.89
N LYS A 77 -7.52 0.48 10.11
CA LYS A 77 -7.60 1.88 9.66
C LYS A 77 -6.22 2.49 9.47
N PRO A 78 -6.12 3.65 8.80
CA PRO A 78 -4.88 4.42 8.76
C PRO A 78 -4.40 4.79 10.17
N VAL A 79 -3.08 4.70 10.41
CA VAL A 79 -2.46 5.08 11.69
C VAL A 79 -1.23 5.97 11.46
N LEU A 80 -0.92 6.82 12.45
CA LEU A 80 0.32 7.59 12.45
C LEU A 80 1.52 6.66 12.65
N VAL A 81 2.60 6.95 11.95
CA VAL A 81 3.85 6.20 12.05
C VAL A 81 4.54 6.53 13.38
N THR A 82 4.71 5.50 14.20
CA THR A 82 5.58 5.52 15.40
C THR A 82 6.59 4.37 15.29
N ASP A 83 7.57 4.32 16.18
CA ASP A 83 8.54 3.22 16.21
C ASP A 83 7.85 1.88 16.45
N GLU A 84 6.84 1.86 17.31
CA GLU A 84 6.03 0.68 17.60
C GLU A 84 5.24 0.21 16.38
N VAL A 85 4.66 1.14 15.62
CA VAL A 85 3.93 0.81 14.38
C VAL A 85 4.88 0.22 13.33
N ILE A 86 6.10 0.77 13.18
CA ILE A 86 7.08 0.21 12.25
C ILE A 86 7.49 -1.20 12.68
N GLN A 87 7.73 -1.41 13.99
CA GLN A 87 8.07 -2.73 14.52
C GLN A 87 6.93 -3.74 14.30
N GLN A 88 5.69 -3.37 14.59
CA GLN A 88 4.52 -4.22 14.32
C GLN A 88 4.40 -4.61 12.85
N ILE A 89 4.70 -3.69 11.93
CA ILE A 89 4.72 -3.98 10.48
C ILE A 89 5.83 -4.99 10.15
N ASP A 90 7.01 -4.85 10.75
CA ASP A 90 8.12 -5.80 10.55
C ASP A 90 7.81 -7.18 11.14
N ASP A 91 7.16 -7.23 12.29
CA ASP A 91 6.75 -8.50 12.94
C ASP A 91 5.76 -9.30 12.07
N LEU A 92 4.99 -8.62 11.22
CA LEU A 92 4.10 -9.26 10.24
C LEU A 92 4.80 -9.79 8.98
N LYS A 93 6.13 -9.80 8.93
CA LYS A 93 6.91 -10.30 7.78
C LYS A 93 6.63 -11.77 7.43
N GLU A 94 6.26 -12.60 8.40
CA GLU A 94 5.91 -14.00 8.14
C GLU A 94 4.63 -14.15 7.29
N LEU A 95 3.67 -13.22 7.44
CA LEU A 95 2.45 -13.16 6.61
C LEU A 95 2.71 -12.54 5.22
N ALA A 96 3.73 -11.70 5.08
CA ALA A 96 4.09 -11.03 3.83
C ALA A 96 5.62 -10.88 3.70
N PRO A 97 6.36 -11.99 3.53
CA PRO A 97 7.82 -12.00 3.61
C PRO A 97 8.50 -11.16 2.53
N VAL A 98 7.89 -11.01 1.37
CA VAL A 98 8.44 -10.21 0.26
C VAL A 98 8.19 -8.70 0.45
N HIS A 99 7.24 -8.31 1.30
CA HIS A 99 6.75 -6.93 1.38
C HIS A 99 7.04 -6.26 2.72
N ASN A 100 6.58 -6.85 3.84
CA ASN A 100 6.51 -6.11 5.10
C ASN A 100 7.86 -5.71 5.66
N HIS A 101 8.88 -6.56 5.56
CA HIS A 101 10.23 -6.18 5.97
C HIS A 101 10.77 -5.00 5.14
N ALA A 102 10.59 -5.03 3.82
CA ALA A 102 11.00 -3.92 2.94
C ALA A 102 10.22 -2.62 3.26
N HIS A 103 8.92 -2.73 3.58
CA HIS A 103 8.13 -1.60 4.03
C HIS A 103 8.66 -1.00 5.35
N ALA A 104 9.00 -1.82 6.34
CA ALA A 104 9.59 -1.35 7.60
C ALA A 104 10.93 -0.61 7.35
N LEU A 105 11.80 -1.16 6.51
CA LEU A 105 13.06 -0.49 6.13
C LEU A 105 12.81 0.86 5.43
N ALA A 106 11.83 0.92 4.52
CA ALA A 106 11.47 2.16 3.86
C ALA A 106 10.88 3.20 4.82
N LEU A 107 10.06 2.79 5.79
CA LEU A 107 9.53 3.66 6.84
C LEU A 107 10.64 4.22 7.72
N TRP A 108 11.60 3.39 8.17
CA TRP A 108 12.78 3.84 8.91
C TRP A 108 13.62 4.84 8.10
N ALA A 109 13.85 4.55 6.82
CA ALA A 109 14.59 5.45 5.93
C ALA A 109 13.88 6.80 5.77
N CYS A 110 12.56 6.78 5.52
CA CYS A 110 11.77 8.00 5.42
C CYS A 110 11.79 8.81 6.72
N LYS A 111 11.60 8.15 7.87
CA LYS A 111 11.66 8.81 9.18
C LYS A 111 13.01 9.47 9.45
N LYS A 112 14.11 8.88 8.98
CA LYS A 112 15.47 9.44 9.14
C LYS A 112 15.71 10.67 8.27
N VAL A 113 15.09 10.74 7.10
CA VAL A 113 15.35 11.75 6.07
C VAL A 113 14.37 12.93 6.16
N MET A 114 13.11 12.66 6.53
CA MET A 114 12.06 13.68 6.61
C MET A 114 12.21 14.56 7.85
N PRO A 115 11.81 15.83 7.78
CA PRO A 115 11.72 16.67 8.96
C PRO A 115 10.79 16.06 10.04
N ALA A 116 11.21 16.13 11.30
CA ALA A 116 10.51 15.47 12.42
C ALA A 116 9.07 15.99 12.65
N ASN A 117 8.76 17.20 12.20
CA ASN A 117 7.44 17.82 12.31
C ASN A 117 6.47 17.40 11.19
N VAL A 118 6.94 16.68 10.17
CA VAL A 118 6.09 16.20 9.06
C VAL A 118 5.43 14.87 9.47
N PRO A 119 4.11 14.84 9.67
CA PRO A 119 3.41 13.62 10.06
C PRO A 119 3.46 12.58 8.94
N GLN A 120 3.63 11.34 9.33
CA GLN A 120 3.62 10.20 8.42
C GLN A 120 2.48 9.27 8.79
N VAL A 121 1.77 8.76 7.79
CA VAL A 121 0.60 7.88 7.97
C VAL A 121 0.79 6.62 7.13
N VAL A 122 0.51 5.47 7.70
CA VAL A 122 0.43 4.19 6.99
C VAL A 122 -1.02 3.82 6.69
N VAL A 123 -1.24 3.28 5.51
CA VAL A 123 -2.51 2.68 5.08
C VAL A 123 -2.26 1.25 4.63
N PHE A 124 -3.16 0.34 4.96
CA PHE A 124 -2.96 -1.10 4.74
C PHE A 124 -3.92 -1.63 3.67
N ASP A 125 -3.40 -2.46 2.77
CA ASP A 125 -4.22 -3.10 1.73
C ASP A 125 -5.31 -3.99 2.33
N THR A 126 -5.04 -4.60 3.49
CA THR A 126 -5.97 -5.51 4.18
C THR A 126 -7.02 -4.80 5.01
N ALA A 127 -6.82 -3.53 5.39
CA ALA A 127 -7.68 -2.83 6.35
C ALA A 127 -9.15 -2.71 5.92
N PHE A 128 -9.41 -2.44 4.63
CA PHE A 128 -10.78 -2.33 4.11
C PHE A 128 -11.55 -3.65 4.24
N HIS A 129 -10.85 -4.78 4.16
CA HIS A 129 -11.41 -6.12 4.20
C HIS A 129 -11.65 -6.65 5.62
N GLN A 130 -11.23 -5.91 6.66
CA GLN A 130 -11.51 -6.30 8.06
C GLN A 130 -13.01 -6.29 8.40
N THR A 131 -13.84 -5.75 7.52
CA THR A 131 -15.31 -5.77 7.66
C THR A 131 -15.95 -7.05 7.11
N MET A 132 -15.18 -7.97 6.51
CA MET A 132 -15.71 -9.25 6.06
C MET A 132 -16.28 -10.06 7.23
N PRO A 133 -17.44 -10.71 7.07
CA PRO A 133 -17.99 -11.60 8.11
C PRO A 133 -17.15 -12.89 8.19
N GLU A 134 -17.17 -13.55 9.34
CA GLU A 134 -16.38 -14.75 9.63
C GLU A 134 -16.53 -15.83 8.54
N LYS A 135 -17.75 -16.10 8.10
CA LYS A 135 -18.04 -17.06 7.00
C LYS A 135 -17.36 -16.74 5.67
N ALA A 136 -16.88 -15.50 5.48
CA ALA A 136 -16.19 -15.09 4.25
C ALA A 136 -14.66 -15.10 4.41
N TYR A 137 -14.14 -14.91 5.62
CA TYR A 137 -12.71 -14.90 5.84
C TYR A 137 -12.14 -16.22 6.38
N MET A 138 -12.95 -17.08 7.02
CA MET A 138 -12.48 -18.36 7.53
C MET A 138 -12.28 -19.37 6.40
N PHE A 139 -11.16 -20.08 6.43
CA PHE A 139 -10.92 -21.23 5.57
C PHE A 139 -11.48 -22.51 6.20
N GLY A 140 -11.78 -23.51 5.37
CA GLY A 140 -12.20 -24.85 5.82
C GLY A 140 -11.03 -25.70 6.34
N LEU A 141 -10.22 -25.12 7.24
CA LEU A 141 -9.05 -25.72 7.90
C LEU A 141 -9.35 -25.91 9.39
N PRO A 142 -8.52 -26.68 10.14
CA PRO A 142 -8.61 -26.70 11.59
C PRO A 142 -8.62 -25.30 12.19
N TYR A 143 -9.49 -25.05 13.17
CA TYR A 143 -9.65 -23.70 13.74
C TYR A 143 -8.38 -23.23 14.45
N GLU A 144 -7.57 -24.15 14.95
CA GLU A 144 -6.27 -23.91 15.55
C GLU A 144 -5.28 -23.23 14.61
N ASP A 145 -5.40 -23.42 13.29
CA ASP A 145 -4.56 -22.73 12.31
C ASP A 145 -4.87 -21.23 12.27
N TYR A 146 -6.14 -20.87 12.44
CA TYR A 146 -6.52 -19.47 12.60
C TYR A 146 -6.02 -18.90 13.93
N GLU A 147 -6.27 -19.59 15.04
CA GLU A 147 -5.91 -19.09 16.39
C GLU A 147 -4.40 -18.95 16.57
N ASN A 148 -3.60 -19.90 16.11
CA ASN A 148 -2.17 -19.94 16.37
C ASN A 148 -1.32 -19.23 15.29
N TYR A 149 -1.82 -19.19 14.05
CA TYR A 149 -1.05 -18.71 12.89
C TYR A 149 -1.76 -17.63 12.09
N SER A 150 -2.93 -17.16 12.54
CA SER A 150 -3.73 -16.15 11.86
C SER A 150 -4.07 -16.51 10.40
N VAL A 151 -4.29 -17.82 10.13
CA VAL A 151 -4.60 -18.32 8.79
C VAL A 151 -6.05 -18.01 8.46
N ARG A 152 -6.25 -16.96 7.67
CA ARG A 152 -7.55 -16.48 7.21
C ARG A 152 -7.42 -15.76 5.87
N LYS A 153 -8.55 -15.53 5.20
CA LYS A 153 -8.60 -14.61 4.07
C LYS A 153 -8.45 -13.17 4.58
N TYR A 154 -7.42 -12.45 4.09
CA TYR A 154 -7.19 -11.03 4.36
C TYR A 154 -7.74 -10.14 3.26
N GLY A 155 -7.51 -10.52 2.01
CA GLY A 155 -7.77 -9.65 0.87
C GLY A 155 -6.78 -8.49 0.77
N PHE A 156 -6.65 -7.93 -0.42
CA PHE A 156 -5.67 -6.87 -0.72
C PHE A 156 -6.28 -5.83 -1.65
N HIS A 157 -5.50 -4.81 -2.01
CA HIS A 157 -5.98 -3.65 -2.77
C HIS A 157 -7.11 -2.88 -2.08
N GLY A 158 -7.27 -3.04 -0.76
CA GLY A 158 -8.38 -2.47 0.00
C GLY A 158 -8.49 -0.95 -0.11
N THR A 159 -7.36 -0.24 -0.16
CA THR A 159 -7.34 1.22 -0.38
C THR A 159 -7.97 1.58 -1.73
N SER A 160 -7.67 0.81 -2.80
CA SER A 160 -8.25 1.00 -4.13
C SER A 160 -9.74 0.71 -4.13
N HIS A 161 -10.16 -0.43 -3.59
CA HIS A 161 -11.58 -0.81 -3.52
C HIS A 161 -12.42 0.20 -2.73
N ARG A 162 -11.90 0.67 -1.59
CA ARG A 162 -12.53 1.71 -0.78
C ARG A 162 -12.66 3.02 -1.57
N PHE A 163 -11.59 3.45 -2.22
CA PHE A 163 -11.59 4.69 -3.00
C PHE A 163 -12.59 4.65 -4.15
N VAL A 164 -12.55 3.60 -4.98
CA VAL A 164 -13.42 3.44 -6.14
C VAL A 164 -14.89 3.34 -5.73
N SER A 165 -15.20 2.61 -4.66
CA SER A 165 -16.57 2.49 -4.14
C SER A 165 -17.14 3.83 -3.67
N ASN A 166 -16.33 4.62 -2.95
CA ASN A 166 -16.75 5.96 -2.51
C ASN A 166 -16.89 6.93 -3.70
N ALA A 167 -15.96 6.89 -4.66
CA ALA A 167 -16.01 7.71 -5.85
C ALA A 167 -17.26 7.40 -6.71
N LEU A 168 -17.64 6.11 -6.81
CA LEU A 168 -18.87 5.70 -7.47
C LEU A 168 -20.11 6.26 -6.77
N ALA A 169 -20.18 6.16 -5.43
CA ALA A 169 -21.30 6.71 -4.66
C ALA A 169 -21.46 8.22 -4.89
N GLN A 170 -20.36 8.95 -4.87
CA GLN A 170 -20.31 10.39 -5.20
C GLN A 170 -20.80 10.67 -6.62
N ALA A 171 -20.31 9.94 -7.62
CA ALA A 171 -20.68 10.12 -9.02
C ALA A 171 -22.18 9.85 -9.28
N LEU A 172 -22.77 8.92 -8.50
CA LEU A 172 -24.19 8.60 -8.57
C LEU A 172 -25.07 9.55 -7.73
N GLY A 173 -24.48 10.40 -6.89
CA GLY A 173 -25.21 11.23 -5.93
C GLY A 173 -26.00 10.42 -4.90
N LYS A 174 -25.50 9.22 -4.51
CA LYS A 174 -26.16 8.31 -3.58
C LYS A 174 -25.33 8.11 -2.31
N ASP A 175 -26.00 7.82 -1.19
CA ASP A 175 -25.31 7.37 0.02
C ASP A 175 -24.72 5.97 -0.24
N ILE A 176 -23.46 5.79 0.07
CA ILE A 176 -22.77 4.50 -0.09
C ILE A 176 -23.42 3.40 0.75
N LYS A 177 -24.12 3.75 1.82
CA LYS A 177 -24.86 2.81 2.69
C LYS A 177 -25.99 2.08 1.95
N ASP A 178 -26.53 2.69 0.90
CA ASP A 178 -27.64 2.14 0.10
C ASP A 178 -27.14 1.31 -1.08
N LEU A 179 -25.83 1.24 -1.30
CA LEU A 179 -25.25 0.61 -2.48
C LEU A 179 -24.74 -0.79 -2.22
N LYS A 180 -24.93 -1.64 -3.25
CA LYS A 180 -24.22 -2.92 -3.41
C LYS A 180 -23.33 -2.77 -4.65
N ILE A 181 -22.04 -2.97 -4.50
CA ILE A 181 -21.03 -2.67 -5.51
C ILE A 181 -20.14 -3.89 -5.71
N VAL A 182 -19.82 -4.19 -6.96
CA VAL A 182 -18.70 -5.06 -7.32
C VAL A 182 -17.59 -4.15 -7.81
N SER A 183 -16.50 -4.09 -7.05
CA SER A 183 -15.31 -3.28 -7.35
C SER A 183 -14.22 -4.14 -7.94
N CYS A 184 -13.70 -3.76 -9.12
CA CYS A 184 -12.64 -4.47 -9.82
C CYS A 184 -11.36 -3.63 -9.82
N HIS A 185 -10.29 -4.16 -9.24
CA HIS A 185 -8.93 -3.63 -9.35
C HIS A 185 -8.18 -4.51 -10.35
N LEU A 186 -7.90 -4.00 -11.54
CA LEU A 186 -7.31 -4.77 -12.65
C LEU A 186 -5.97 -4.15 -13.06
N GLY A 187 -4.90 -4.64 -12.45
CA GLY A 187 -3.51 -4.28 -12.75
C GLY A 187 -2.66 -5.54 -12.94
N ASN A 188 -1.35 -5.47 -12.71
CA ASN A 188 -0.49 -6.67 -12.62
C ASN A 188 -0.97 -7.61 -11.51
N GLY A 189 -1.33 -7.07 -10.34
CA GLY A 189 -2.18 -7.72 -9.37
C GLY A 189 -3.64 -7.39 -9.68
N SER A 190 -4.54 -8.37 -9.56
CA SER A 190 -5.96 -8.16 -9.84
C SER A 190 -6.81 -8.76 -8.74
N SER A 191 -7.85 -8.02 -8.35
CA SER A 191 -8.85 -8.50 -7.38
C SER A 191 -10.23 -7.94 -7.66
N ILE A 192 -11.25 -8.69 -7.24
CA ILE A 192 -12.65 -8.27 -7.26
C ILE A 192 -13.16 -8.32 -5.82
N THR A 193 -13.88 -7.28 -5.43
CA THR A 193 -14.43 -7.16 -4.07
C THR A 193 -15.91 -6.85 -4.13
N ALA A 194 -16.69 -7.60 -3.36
CA ALA A 194 -18.09 -7.30 -3.11
C ALA A 194 -18.19 -6.30 -1.95
N VAL A 195 -18.82 -5.18 -2.20
CA VAL A 195 -19.01 -4.10 -1.22
C VAL A 195 -20.51 -3.88 -0.98
N GLN A 196 -20.92 -3.89 0.26
CA GLN A 196 -22.29 -3.59 0.66
C GLN A 196 -22.30 -2.52 1.75
N GLY A 197 -23.01 -1.43 1.52
CA GLY A 197 -23.11 -0.35 2.49
C GLY A 197 -21.77 0.27 2.86
N GLY A 198 -20.81 0.32 1.90
CA GLY A 198 -19.47 0.84 2.11
C GLY A 198 -18.50 -0.12 2.81
N LYS A 199 -18.91 -1.37 3.09
CA LYS A 199 -18.10 -2.40 3.76
C LYS A 199 -17.75 -3.51 2.76
N SER A 200 -16.51 -3.99 2.80
CA SER A 200 -16.12 -5.22 2.11
C SER A 200 -16.83 -6.40 2.77
N ILE A 201 -17.54 -7.20 1.96
CA ILE A 201 -18.25 -8.40 2.45
C ILE A 201 -17.61 -9.70 1.92
N ASP A 202 -16.85 -9.61 0.84
CA ASP A 202 -16.01 -10.68 0.31
C ASP A 202 -15.03 -10.11 -0.72
N THR A 203 -13.93 -10.83 -0.97
CA THR A 203 -12.92 -10.46 -1.97
C THR A 203 -12.25 -11.68 -2.56
N SER A 204 -11.70 -11.56 -3.77
CA SER A 204 -11.11 -12.67 -4.51
C SER A 204 -9.71 -13.08 -4.04
N MET A 205 -8.88 -12.14 -3.53
CA MET A 205 -7.59 -12.50 -2.94
C MET A 205 -7.78 -13.10 -1.55
N GLY A 206 -6.93 -14.05 -1.19
CA GLY A 206 -7.08 -14.88 0.01
C GLY A 206 -6.12 -14.51 1.15
N PHE A 207 -5.40 -15.52 1.65
CA PHE A 207 -4.35 -15.38 2.65
C PHE A 207 -3.20 -14.53 2.14
N THR A 208 -2.83 -14.72 0.88
CA THR A 208 -1.82 -13.94 0.16
C THR A 208 -2.41 -13.32 -1.11
N PRO A 209 -1.71 -12.37 -1.77
CA PRO A 209 -2.17 -11.79 -3.03
C PRO A 209 -2.02 -12.74 -4.24
N LEU A 210 -1.83 -14.04 -4.03
CA LEU A 210 -1.72 -15.05 -5.07
C LEU A 210 -3.10 -15.54 -5.55
N ASP A 211 -4.05 -15.69 -4.61
CA ASP A 211 -5.36 -16.25 -4.86
C ASP A 211 -6.26 -15.36 -5.73
N GLY A 212 -7.30 -15.95 -6.28
CA GLY A 212 -8.38 -15.27 -6.98
C GLY A 212 -8.22 -15.31 -8.48
N LEU A 213 -8.24 -14.17 -9.13
CA LEU A 213 -8.21 -14.02 -10.58
C LEU A 213 -6.88 -14.45 -11.18
N LEU A 214 -6.90 -14.84 -12.45
CA LEU A 214 -5.70 -14.89 -13.28
C LEU A 214 -5.13 -13.48 -13.40
N MET A 215 -3.82 -13.33 -13.14
CA MET A 215 -3.12 -12.04 -13.10
C MET A 215 -1.92 -12.05 -14.07
N GLY A 216 -1.26 -10.91 -14.25
CA GLY A 216 -0.12 -10.78 -15.16
C GLY A 216 1.06 -11.70 -14.82
N THR A 217 1.31 -11.98 -13.54
CA THR A 217 2.44 -12.79 -13.05
C THR A 217 2.05 -13.88 -12.05
N ARG A 218 0.75 -14.12 -11.86
CA ARG A 218 0.18 -15.05 -10.86
C ARG A 218 -1.00 -15.79 -11.46
N THR A 219 -1.09 -17.07 -11.18
CA THR A 219 -2.14 -17.94 -11.75
C THR A 219 -3.53 -17.70 -11.14
N GLY A 220 -3.59 -17.16 -9.94
CA GLY A 220 -4.82 -17.13 -9.17
C GLY A 220 -5.19 -18.50 -8.62
N CYS A 221 -6.49 -18.72 -8.41
CA CYS A 221 -7.04 -20.03 -8.01
C CYS A 221 -7.20 -20.92 -9.25
N VAL A 222 -6.28 -21.85 -9.46
CA VAL A 222 -6.30 -22.89 -10.50
C VAL A 222 -6.14 -24.27 -9.89
#